data_268811421c419c5b7e366f0f0e18ff7b
#
_entry.id   268811421c419c5b7e366f0f0e18ff7b
#
_cell.length_a   1.000
_cell.length_b   1.000
_cell.length_c   1.000
_cell.angle_alpha   90.00
_cell.angle_beta   90.00
_cell.angle_gamma   90.00
#
_symmetry.space_group_name_H-M   'P 1'
#
loop_
_entity.id
_entity.type
_entity.pdbx_description
1 polymer ?
#
loop_
_entity_poly.entity_id
_entity_poly.type
_entity_poly.pdbx_seq_one_letter_code
_entity_poly.pdbx_strand_id
1 'polypeptide(L)'
;MPARSLLNVKGSPVATWDDDKWVEFAVQAQSASLSQFLHGEQGALLCTARLVEAVPWIDAKYYAATQVVDEARHVEAFARYLDEKMPATYPINENLKSLIDQV
;
A
#
# COMPACT_ATOMS: atom_id res chain seq x y z
N MET A 1 13.92 -6.95 13.97
CA MET A 1 15.12 -6.10 13.90
C MET A 1 14.70 -4.65 14.13
N PRO A 2 15.30 -3.94 15.08
CA PRO A 2 14.92 -2.56 15.31
C PRO A 2 15.24 -1.70 14.09
N ALA A 3 14.32 -0.80 13.71
CA ALA A 3 14.46 0.09 12.55
C ALA A 3 15.78 0.86 12.56
N ARG A 4 16.27 1.22 13.75
CA ARG A 4 17.56 1.90 13.95
C ARG A 4 18.76 1.18 13.32
N SER A 5 18.74 -0.16 13.31
CA SER A 5 19.86 -0.95 12.78
C SER A 5 19.93 -0.94 11.24
N LEU A 6 18.85 -0.53 10.58
CA LEU A 6 18.75 -0.45 9.12
C LEU A 6 19.10 0.93 8.56
N LEU A 7 19.22 1.94 9.44
CA LEU A 7 19.41 3.32 9.04
C LEU A 7 20.70 3.89 9.66
N ASN A 8 21.46 4.60 8.86
CA ASN A 8 22.58 5.39 9.37
C ASN A 8 22.04 6.74 9.86
N VAL A 9 21.77 6.83 11.16
CA VAL A 9 21.19 8.03 11.78
C VAL A 9 22.23 8.91 12.49
N LYS A 10 23.52 8.58 12.40
CA LYS A 10 24.59 9.33 13.06
C LYS A 10 24.57 10.80 12.62
N GLY A 11 24.56 11.69 13.59
CA GLY A 11 24.52 13.13 13.35
C GLY A 11 23.15 13.70 13.04
N SER A 12 22.10 12.85 13.02
CA SER A 12 20.72 13.30 12.80
C SER A 12 20.00 13.57 14.12
N PRO A 13 18.89 14.36 14.12
CA PRO A 13 18.10 14.60 15.33
C PRO A 13 17.52 13.35 15.98
N VAL A 14 17.36 12.26 15.22
CA VAL A 14 16.77 10.98 15.70
C VAL A 14 17.84 10.03 16.27
N ALA A 15 19.10 10.38 16.23
CA ALA A 15 20.19 9.53 16.73
C ALA A 15 20.06 9.22 18.23
N THR A 16 19.40 10.10 18.99
CA THR A 16 19.20 10.00 20.44
C THR A 16 17.91 9.31 20.85
N TRP A 17 17.09 8.88 19.89
CA TRP A 17 15.86 8.15 20.20
C TRP A 17 16.13 6.85 20.92
N ASP A 18 15.34 6.53 21.94
CA ASP A 18 15.37 5.24 22.63
C ASP A 18 14.68 4.13 21.79
N ASP A 19 14.76 2.90 22.27
CA ASP A 19 14.21 1.75 21.54
C ASP A 19 12.70 1.81 21.42
N ASP A 20 11.99 2.29 22.43
CA ASP A 20 10.52 2.40 22.41
C ASP A 20 10.08 3.39 21.32
N LYS A 21 10.78 4.49 21.19
CA LYS A 21 10.51 5.49 20.16
C LYS A 21 10.79 4.96 18.76
N TRP A 22 11.84 4.16 18.60
CA TRP A 22 12.13 3.50 17.33
C TRP A 22 11.09 2.45 16.97
N VAL A 23 10.56 1.72 17.93
CA VAL A 23 9.46 0.77 17.70
C VAL A 23 8.20 1.51 17.27
N GLU A 24 7.84 2.60 17.97
CA GLU A 24 6.70 3.44 17.58
C GLU A 24 6.83 3.97 16.15
N PHE A 25 8.00 4.50 15.80
CA PHE A 25 8.30 4.95 14.44
C PHE A 25 8.14 3.81 13.41
N ALA A 26 8.70 2.62 13.70
CA ALA A 26 8.62 1.48 12.81
C ALA A 26 7.17 1.03 12.56
N VAL A 27 6.35 1.02 13.60
CA VAL A 27 4.92 0.67 13.49
C VAL A 27 4.18 1.72 12.66
N GLN A 28 4.41 3.00 12.89
CA GLN A 28 3.78 4.06 12.09
C GLN A 28 4.25 4.04 10.64
N ALA A 29 5.54 3.84 10.39
CA ALA A 29 6.09 3.72 9.04
C ALA A 29 5.49 2.52 8.30
N GLN A 30 5.31 1.40 8.98
CA GLN A 30 4.66 0.22 8.42
C GLN A 30 3.19 0.49 8.10
N SER A 31 2.47 1.16 9.00
CA SER A 31 1.08 1.57 8.77
C SER A 31 0.95 2.46 7.54
N ALA A 32 1.85 3.44 7.41
CA ALA A 32 1.87 4.34 6.25
C ALA A 32 2.14 3.56 4.95
N SER A 33 3.13 2.66 4.94
CA SER A 33 3.46 1.85 3.77
C SER A 33 2.31 0.94 3.35
N LEU A 34 1.73 0.20 4.30
CA LEU A 34 0.61 -0.69 4.02
C LEU A 34 -0.63 0.08 3.55
N SER A 35 -0.82 1.29 4.06
CA SER A 35 -1.91 2.16 3.59
C SER A 35 -1.72 2.56 2.13
N GLN A 36 -0.48 2.86 1.71
CA GLN A 36 -0.20 3.16 0.30
C GLN A 36 -0.39 1.91 -0.58
N PHE A 37 -0.03 0.73 -0.11
CA PHE A 37 -0.36 -0.52 -0.81
C PHE A 37 -1.87 -0.70 -0.96
N LEU A 38 -2.65 -0.49 0.09
CA LEU A 38 -4.12 -0.54 0.02
C LEU A 38 -4.65 0.40 -1.07
N HIS A 39 -4.21 1.65 -1.07
CA HIS A 39 -4.64 2.63 -2.07
C HIS A 39 -4.19 2.24 -3.48
N GLY A 40 -2.98 1.69 -3.62
CA GLY A 40 -2.46 1.18 -4.89
C GLY A 40 -3.28 0.01 -5.42
N GLU A 41 -3.67 -0.92 -4.56
CA GLU A 41 -4.52 -2.06 -4.93
C GLU A 41 -5.93 -1.61 -5.34
N GLN A 42 -6.47 -0.59 -4.70
CA GLN A 42 -7.73 0.02 -5.11
C GLN A 42 -7.62 0.62 -6.52
N GLY A 43 -6.51 1.29 -6.82
CA GLY A 43 -6.21 1.81 -8.16
C GLY A 43 -6.03 0.69 -9.18
N ALA A 44 -5.33 -0.37 -8.83
CA ALA A 44 -5.13 -1.55 -9.67
C ALA A 44 -6.46 -2.24 -9.99
N LEU A 45 -7.35 -2.34 -9.02
CA LEU A 45 -8.71 -2.88 -9.21
C LEU A 45 -9.46 -2.11 -10.30
N LEU A 46 -9.45 -0.78 -10.23
CA LEU A 46 -10.12 0.06 -11.23
C LEU A 46 -9.45 -0.03 -12.60
N CYS A 47 -8.13 -0.07 -12.64
CA CYS A 47 -7.36 -0.21 -13.88
C CYS A 47 -7.66 -1.54 -14.58
N THR A 48 -7.60 -2.63 -13.86
CA THR A 48 -7.88 -3.97 -14.42
C THR A 48 -9.34 -4.13 -14.85
N ALA A 49 -10.27 -3.51 -14.13
CA ALA A 49 -11.67 -3.48 -14.53
C ALA A 49 -11.86 -2.78 -15.90
N ARG A 50 -11.15 -1.68 -16.14
CA ARG A 50 -11.14 -1.01 -17.44
C ARG A 50 -10.49 -1.84 -18.53
N LEU A 51 -9.46 -2.62 -18.20
CA LEU A 51 -8.84 -3.55 -19.16
C LEU A 51 -9.82 -4.62 -19.63
N VAL A 52 -10.70 -5.11 -18.78
CA VAL A 52 -11.75 -6.06 -19.17
C VAL A 52 -12.61 -5.48 -20.31
N GLU A 53 -12.94 -4.20 -20.21
CA GLU A 53 -13.72 -3.52 -21.24
C GLU A 53 -12.89 -3.23 -22.51
N ALA A 54 -11.66 -2.75 -22.33
CA ALA A 54 -10.83 -2.19 -23.40
C ALA A 54 -10.16 -3.23 -24.30
N VAL A 55 -9.75 -4.40 -23.79
CA VAL A 55 -9.05 -5.39 -24.60
C VAL A 55 -10.00 -6.03 -25.63
N PRO A 56 -9.53 -6.26 -26.87
CA PRO A 56 -10.41 -6.69 -27.95
C PRO A 56 -10.70 -8.19 -27.96
N TRP A 57 -9.82 -9.03 -27.39
CA TRP A 57 -9.96 -10.48 -27.43
C TRP A 57 -10.70 -11.01 -26.21
N ILE A 58 -11.64 -11.92 -26.42
CA ILE A 58 -12.45 -12.50 -25.34
C ILE A 58 -11.59 -13.20 -24.29
N ASP A 59 -10.55 -13.94 -24.71
CA ASP A 59 -9.66 -14.62 -23.75
C ASP A 59 -8.88 -13.63 -22.89
N ALA A 60 -8.47 -12.49 -23.46
CA ALA A 60 -7.84 -11.42 -22.71
C ALA A 60 -8.81 -10.77 -21.70
N LYS A 61 -10.09 -10.66 -22.06
CA LYS A 61 -11.14 -10.20 -21.13
C LYS A 61 -11.31 -11.15 -19.95
N TYR A 62 -11.32 -12.45 -20.20
CA TYR A 62 -11.40 -13.46 -19.14
C TYR A 62 -10.19 -13.38 -18.19
N TYR A 63 -8.99 -13.26 -18.73
CA TYR A 63 -7.78 -13.10 -17.93
C TYR A 63 -7.82 -11.84 -17.08
N ALA A 64 -8.15 -10.70 -17.68
CA ALA A 64 -8.28 -9.43 -16.96
C ALA A 64 -9.36 -9.50 -15.86
N ALA A 65 -10.47 -10.18 -16.12
CA ALA A 65 -11.53 -10.37 -15.12
C ALA A 65 -11.05 -11.17 -13.90
N THR A 66 -10.21 -12.20 -14.09
CA THR A 66 -9.62 -12.94 -12.96
C THR A 66 -8.70 -12.06 -12.12
N GLN A 67 -7.96 -11.15 -12.75
CA GLN A 67 -7.12 -10.20 -12.04
C GLN A 67 -7.95 -9.21 -11.21
N VAL A 68 -9.11 -8.77 -11.71
CA VAL A 68 -10.03 -7.92 -10.92
C VAL A 68 -10.41 -8.61 -9.62
N VAL A 69 -10.70 -9.91 -9.64
CA VAL A 69 -11.02 -10.68 -8.44
C VAL A 69 -9.84 -10.73 -7.47
N ASP A 70 -8.62 -10.94 -7.98
CA ASP A 70 -7.42 -10.97 -7.14
C ASP A 70 -7.14 -9.61 -6.50
N GLU A 71 -7.27 -8.52 -7.24
CA GLU A 71 -7.12 -7.18 -6.68
C GLU A 71 -8.16 -6.88 -5.61
N ALA A 72 -9.39 -7.32 -5.78
CA ALA A 72 -10.43 -7.18 -4.76
C ALA A 72 -10.06 -7.92 -3.47
N ARG A 73 -9.48 -9.11 -3.56
CA ARG A 73 -8.97 -9.86 -2.40
C ARG A 73 -7.80 -9.15 -1.72
N HIS A 74 -6.89 -8.57 -2.49
CA HIS A 74 -5.77 -7.79 -1.95
C HIS A 74 -6.27 -6.57 -1.19
N VAL A 75 -7.23 -5.83 -1.75
CA VAL A 75 -7.85 -4.69 -1.08
C VAL A 75 -8.45 -5.10 0.26
N GLU A 76 -9.22 -6.17 0.29
CA GLU A 76 -9.81 -6.69 1.53
C GLU A 76 -8.74 -7.10 2.55
N ALA A 77 -7.72 -7.83 2.11
CA ALA A 77 -6.65 -8.29 2.98
C ALA A 77 -5.87 -7.13 3.61
N PHE A 78 -5.49 -6.14 2.83
CA PHE A 78 -4.79 -4.97 3.35
C PHE A 78 -5.67 -4.14 4.28
N ALA A 79 -6.93 -3.90 3.91
CA ALA A 79 -7.87 -3.14 4.74
C ALA A 79 -8.09 -3.82 6.09
N ARG A 80 -8.28 -5.12 6.09
CA ARG A 80 -8.48 -5.91 7.32
C ARG A 80 -7.23 -5.92 8.18
N TYR A 81 -6.05 -6.11 7.60
CA TYR A 81 -4.80 -6.09 8.35
C TYR A 81 -4.56 -4.74 9.01
N LEU A 82 -4.77 -3.65 8.28
CA LEU A 82 -4.64 -2.29 8.82
C LEU A 82 -5.61 -2.05 9.97
N ASP A 83 -6.87 -2.47 9.82
CA ASP A 83 -7.90 -2.29 10.84
C ASP A 83 -7.61 -3.11 12.11
N GLU A 84 -7.21 -4.36 11.96
CA GLU A 84 -7.07 -5.31 13.07
C GLU A 84 -5.68 -5.26 13.74
N LYS A 85 -4.62 -4.92 13.02
CA LYS A 85 -3.22 -5.08 13.45
C LYS A 85 -2.42 -3.80 13.55
N MET A 86 -2.86 -2.73 12.90
CA MET A 86 -2.10 -1.49 12.83
C MET A 86 -2.85 -0.34 13.52
N PRO A 87 -2.12 0.65 14.07
CA PRO A 87 -2.74 1.72 14.85
C PRO A 87 -3.48 2.74 14.01
N ALA A 88 -3.18 2.83 12.71
CA ALA A 88 -3.76 3.84 11.84
C ALA A 88 -3.76 3.41 10.38
N THR A 89 -4.73 3.95 9.61
CA THR A 89 -4.73 3.94 8.15
C THR A 89 -4.43 5.37 7.69
N TYR A 90 -3.38 5.53 6.87
CA TYR A 90 -2.97 6.82 6.35
C TYR A 90 -3.71 7.13 5.05
N PRO A 91 -3.96 8.40 4.73
CA PRO A 91 -4.50 8.78 3.44
C PRO A 91 -3.51 8.48 2.31
N ILE A 92 -4.02 8.41 1.09
CA ILE A 92 -3.19 8.27 -0.11
C ILE A 92 -2.22 9.45 -0.22
N ASN A 93 -0.94 9.17 -0.53
CA ASN A 93 0.00 10.25 -0.80
C ASN A 93 -0.28 10.90 -2.17
N GLU A 94 0.11 12.16 -2.31
CA GLU A 94 -0.19 12.96 -3.49
C GLU A 94 0.41 12.39 -4.79
N ASN A 95 1.60 11.81 -4.73
CA ASN A 95 2.24 11.22 -5.90
C ASN A 95 1.49 9.99 -6.41
N LEU A 96 1.10 9.10 -5.49
CA LEU A 96 0.33 7.92 -5.82
C LEU A 96 -1.07 8.30 -6.34
N LYS A 97 -1.71 9.29 -5.70
CA LYS A 97 -3.00 9.81 -6.15
C LYS A 97 -2.91 10.35 -7.58
N SER A 98 -1.89 11.15 -7.86
CA SER A 98 -1.66 11.70 -9.20
C SER A 98 -1.48 10.60 -10.25
N LEU A 99 -0.77 9.53 -9.91
CA LEU A 99 -0.61 8.38 -10.80
C LEU A 99 -1.94 7.67 -11.06
N ILE A 100 -2.69 7.38 -10.01
CA ILE A 100 -3.97 6.67 -10.13
C ILE A 100 -5.01 7.49 -10.88
N ASP A 101 -5.02 8.80 -10.71
CA ASP A 101 -5.97 9.69 -11.40
C ASP A 101 -5.73 9.74 -12.93
N GLN A 102 -4.59 9.21 -13.42
CA GLN A 102 -4.27 9.13 -14.84
C GLN A 102 -4.75 7.83 -15.52
N VAL A 103 -5.16 6.87 -14.77
CA VAL A 103 -5.63 5.57 -15.28
C VAL A 103 -7.17 5.38 -15.16
#